data_e80f0beb3f06ad24ad94f6431cbc17fc
#
_entry.id   e80f0beb3f06ad24ad94f6431cbc17fc
#
_cell.length_a   1.000
_cell.length_b   1.000
_cell.length_c   1.000
_cell.angle_alpha   90.00
_cell.angle_beta   90.00
_cell.angle_gamma   90.00
#
_symmetry.space_group_name_H-M   'P 1'
#
loop_
_entity.id
_entity.type
_entity.pdbx_description
1 polymer ?
#
loop_
_entity_poly.entity_id
_entity_poly.type
_entity_poly.pdbx_seq_one_letter_code
_entity_poly.pdbx_strand_id
1 'polypeptide(L)'
;EKEPKIVSFYTRSDCYHIMLKMAQLVKARLGCPIIFAGPQADIIARETLEEIPFVDFVCCGEGENTVYPFFSSLLRGEPDLSVYGLVYRKDGDIVMNPRPKLIEDLDTIPFVDYRICPEDEPANAQIGFPIDVGRGCPFGCTYCSTKTFWGRKYRLKSPKRILEELQHFHDMYGISYFAFEHDMFTMNRAQVIEICRLIRELPYKVYWNCSARSDCIDEELIRIMADSGLRWIYLGIETGSPRMQKLVNKNLKLETVLPLVKYI
;
A
#
# COMPACT_ATOMS: atom_id res chain seq x y z
N GLU A 1 -13.95 -10.11 27.26
CA GLU A 1 -13.77 -9.19 26.10
C GLU A 1 -12.77 -8.11 26.50
N LYS A 2 -11.76 -7.88 25.67
CA LYS A 2 -10.76 -6.83 25.94
C LYS A 2 -11.32 -5.49 25.50
N GLU A 3 -11.41 -4.52 26.40
CA GLU A 3 -11.75 -3.15 26.04
C GLU A 3 -10.56 -2.53 25.26
N PRO A 4 -10.76 -2.07 24.02
CA PRO A 4 -9.69 -1.46 23.25
C PRO A 4 -9.35 -0.08 23.83
N LYS A 5 -8.06 0.18 24.01
CA LYS A 5 -7.57 1.51 24.43
C LYS A 5 -7.56 2.54 23.30
N ILE A 6 -7.51 2.06 22.07
CA ILE A 6 -7.44 2.86 20.83
C ILE A 6 -8.15 2.08 19.74
N VAL A 7 -8.86 2.74 18.85
CA VAL A 7 -9.37 2.14 17.61
C VAL A 7 -8.88 2.97 16.43
N SER A 8 -8.20 2.30 15.50
CA SER A 8 -7.71 2.92 14.28
C SER A 8 -8.46 2.38 13.07
N PHE A 9 -8.76 3.26 12.13
CA PHE A 9 -9.37 2.92 10.85
C PHE A 9 -8.41 3.24 9.72
N TYR A 10 -8.12 2.25 8.89
CA TYR A 10 -7.45 2.45 7.62
C TYR A 10 -8.48 2.92 6.59
N THR A 11 -8.34 4.15 6.11
CA THR A 11 -9.37 4.81 5.30
C THR A 11 -8.98 4.88 3.82
N ARG A 12 -9.92 4.44 2.98
CA ARG A 12 -9.84 4.53 1.52
C ARG A 12 -11.12 5.18 0.98
N SER A 13 -11.05 5.80 -0.17
CA SER A 13 -12.17 6.55 -0.76
C SER A 13 -13.41 5.68 -1.03
N ASP A 14 -13.20 4.43 -1.45
CA ASP A 14 -14.27 3.47 -1.79
C ASP A 14 -15.09 3.01 -0.58
N CYS A 15 -14.50 2.96 0.60
CA CYS A 15 -15.16 2.52 1.84
C CYS A 15 -15.26 3.60 2.92
N TYR A 16 -14.85 4.85 2.63
CA TYR A 16 -14.77 5.92 3.63
C TYR A 16 -16.09 6.16 4.39
N HIS A 17 -17.21 6.16 3.67
CA HIS A 17 -18.54 6.34 4.28
C HIS A 17 -18.91 5.21 5.26
N ILE A 18 -18.42 3.99 5.05
CA ILE A 18 -18.61 2.87 5.97
C ILE A 18 -17.73 3.08 7.20
N MET A 19 -16.46 3.45 7.00
CA MET A 19 -15.52 3.71 8.09
C MET A 19 -16.04 4.84 9.01
N LEU A 20 -16.63 5.89 8.46
CA LEU A 20 -17.25 6.96 9.24
C LEU A 20 -18.36 6.44 10.14
N LYS A 21 -19.29 5.64 9.61
CA LYS A 21 -20.39 5.06 10.40
C LYS A 21 -19.86 4.14 11.49
N MET A 22 -18.89 3.29 11.18
CA MET A 22 -18.26 2.39 12.15
C MET A 22 -17.54 3.18 13.25
N ALA A 23 -16.76 4.18 12.89
CA ALA A 23 -16.03 5.02 13.84
C ALA A 23 -16.98 5.77 14.79
N GLN A 24 -18.09 6.29 14.28
CA GLN A 24 -19.13 6.94 15.09
C GLN A 24 -19.75 5.97 16.10
N LEU A 25 -20.10 4.75 15.66
CA LEU A 25 -20.66 3.72 16.55
C LEU A 25 -19.64 3.27 17.60
N VAL A 26 -18.39 3.09 17.23
CA VAL A 26 -17.31 2.70 18.14
C VAL A 26 -17.09 3.80 19.17
N LYS A 27 -17.01 5.08 18.74
CA LYS A 27 -16.85 6.21 19.64
C LYS A 27 -17.98 6.29 20.66
N ALA A 28 -19.23 6.14 20.21
CA ALA A 28 -20.41 6.20 21.07
C ALA A 28 -20.46 5.04 22.08
N ARG A 29 -19.96 3.85 21.73
CA ARG A 29 -20.01 2.68 22.61
C ARG A 29 -18.82 2.57 23.56
N LEU A 30 -17.62 2.88 23.08
CA LEU A 30 -16.38 2.60 23.80
C LEU A 30 -15.72 3.86 24.38
N GLY A 31 -16.03 5.06 23.86
CA GLY A 31 -15.44 6.31 24.31
C GLY A 31 -13.92 6.46 24.05
N CYS A 32 -13.27 5.42 23.54
CA CYS A 32 -11.82 5.43 23.30
C CYS A 32 -11.41 6.37 22.16
N PRO A 33 -10.13 6.77 22.08
CA PRO A 33 -9.60 7.53 20.94
C PRO A 33 -9.81 6.83 19.60
N ILE A 34 -10.33 7.57 18.62
CA ILE A 34 -10.51 7.16 17.24
C ILE A 34 -9.45 7.83 16.39
N ILE A 35 -8.70 7.01 15.66
CA ILE A 35 -7.61 7.46 14.81
C ILE A 35 -7.89 7.06 13.36
N PHE A 36 -7.80 8.01 12.45
CA PHE A 36 -7.85 7.72 11.02
C PHE A 36 -6.44 7.74 10.43
N ALA A 37 -6.16 6.74 9.59
CA ALA A 37 -4.95 6.64 8.80
C ALA A 37 -5.31 6.14 7.40
N GLY A 38 -4.33 6.10 6.49
CA GLY A 38 -4.53 5.63 5.12
C GLY A 38 -4.84 6.73 4.12
N PRO A 39 -4.95 6.37 2.84
CA PRO A 39 -4.92 7.33 1.73
C PRO A 39 -5.98 8.42 1.78
N GLN A 40 -7.20 8.08 2.18
CA GLN A 40 -8.27 9.06 2.21
C GLN A 40 -8.06 10.10 3.32
N ALA A 41 -7.79 9.64 4.53
CA ALA A 41 -7.57 10.53 5.66
C ALA A 41 -6.32 11.39 5.47
N ASP A 42 -5.28 10.85 4.83
CA ASP A 42 -4.05 11.59 4.55
C ASP A 42 -4.27 12.79 3.60
N ILE A 43 -5.17 12.64 2.62
CA ILE A 43 -5.49 13.73 1.67
C ILE A 43 -6.34 14.82 2.31
N ILE A 44 -7.32 14.43 3.13
CA ILE A 44 -8.31 15.34 3.72
C ILE A 44 -8.20 15.40 5.27
N ALA A 45 -6.97 15.37 5.79
CA ALA A 45 -6.72 15.26 7.23
C ALA A 45 -7.32 16.43 8.03
N ARG A 46 -7.18 17.66 7.51
CA ARG A 46 -7.72 18.88 8.13
C ARG A 46 -9.25 18.83 8.13
N GLU A 47 -9.85 18.62 6.95
CA GLU A 47 -11.30 18.56 6.77
C GLU A 47 -11.91 17.42 7.61
N THR A 48 -11.22 16.30 7.73
CA THR A 48 -11.66 15.19 8.60
C THR A 48 -11.81 15.66 10.03
N LEU A 49 -10.87 16.42 10.59
CA LEU A 49 -10.98 16.91 11.96
C LEU A 49 -11.90 18.10 12.09
N GLU A 50 -12.02 18.96 11.08
CA GLU A 50 -12.96 20.09 11.10
C GLU A 50 -14.42 19.62 11.13
N GLU A 51 -14.77 18.64 10.31
CA GLU A 51 -16.15 18.21 10.08
C GLU A 51 -16.60 16.99 10.92
N ILE A 52 -15.65 16.20 11.45
CA ILE A 52 -15.96 14.92 12.07
C ILE A 52 -15.51 14.90 13.55
N PRO A 53 -16.40 15.32 14.49
CA PRO A 53 -16.03 15.52 15.88
C PRO A 53 -15.65 14.24 16.65
N PHE A 54 -16.07 13.07 16.18
CA PHE A 54 -15.77 11.79 16.83
C PHE A 54 -14.42 11.19 16.40
N VAL A 55 -13.73 11.75 15.41
CA VAL A 55 -12.34 11.40 15.08
C VAL A 55 -11.41 12.28 15.90
N ASP A 56 -10.53 11.70 16.68
CA ASP A 56 -9.65 12.44 17.60
C ASP A 56 -8.32 12.82 16.92
N PHE A 57 -7.78 11.92 16.09
CA PHE A 57 -6.49 12.08 15.44
C PHE A 57 -6.50 11.58 13.99
N VAL A 58 -5.66 12.19 13.17
CA VAL A 58 -5.33 11.65 11.84
C VAL A 58 -3.82 11.47 11.75
N CYS A 59 -3.40 10.29 11.23
CA CYS A 59 -2.01 9.96 10.97
C CYS A 59 -1.73 10.00 9.47
N CYS A 60 -0.86 10.91 9.05
CA CYS A 60 -0.46 11.14 7.66
C CYS A 60 0.94 10.58 7.39
N GLY A 61 1.17 10.09 6.17
CA GLY A 61 2.44 9.52 5.73
C GLY A 61 2.55 8.01 5.95
N GLU A 62 3.77 7.50 5.94
CA GLU A 62 4.03 6.07 6.16
C GLU A 62 3.78 5.71 7.63
N GLY A 63 2.97 4.67 7.84
CA GLY A 63 2.51 4.28 9.18
C GLY A 63 3.63 3.97 10.15
N GLU A 64 4.74 3.43 9.67
CA GLU A 64 5.93 3.11 10.46
C GLU A 64 6.52 4.37 11.12
N ASN A 65 6.43 5.52 10.46
CA ASN A 65 6.98 6.79 10.93
C ASN A 65 5.98 7.64 11.73
N THR A 66 4.68 7.36 11.64
CA THR A 66 3.63 8.16 12.29
C THR A 66 2.78 7.33 13.24
N VAL A 67 2.19 6.24 12.74
CA VAL A 67 1.23 5.43 13.51
C VAL A 67 1.94 4.74 14.68
N TYR A 68 3.04 4.06 14.40
CA TYR A 68 3.76 3.31 15.43
C TYR A 68 4.29 4.18 16.59
N PRO A 69 5.01 5.30 16.34
CA PRO A 69 5.46 6.16 17.44
C PRO A 69 4.32 6.75 18.24
N PHE A 70 3.26 7.22 17.56
CA PHE A 70 2.11 7.82 18.23
C PHE A 70 1.33 6.81 19.08
N PHE A 71 1.01 5.64 18.54
CA PHE A 71 0.30 4.59 19.28
C PHE A 71 1.10 4.11 20.48
N SER A 72 2.42 3.95 20.31
CA SER A 72 3.29 3.53 21.40
C SER A 72 3.29 4.56 22.56
N SER A 73 3.25 5.86 22.25
CA SER A 73 3.15 6.92 23.26
C SER A 73 1.78 6.94 23.94
N LEU A 74 0.72 6.80 23.15
CA LEU A 74 -0.66 6.81 23.65
C LEU A 74 -0.94 5.61 24.58
N LEU A 75 -0.41 4.43 24.24
CA LEU A 75 -0.54 3.22 25.08
C LEU A 75 0.20 3.32 26.42
N ARG A 76 1.27 4.13 26.48
CA ARG A 76 1.96 4.45 27.75
C ARG A 76 1.22 5.47 28.61
N GLY A 77 0.16 6.08 28.10
CA GLY A 77 -0.59 7.15 28.78
C GLY A 77 0.02 8.56 28.64
N GLU A 78 1.03 8.71 27.83
CA GLU A 78 1.74 9.98 27.58
C GLU A 78 1.78 10.25 26.06
N PRO A 79 0.67 10.72 25.45
CA PRO A 79 0.58 10.92 24.02
C PRO A 79 1.60 11.97 23.53
N ASP A 80 2.51 11.55 22.66
CA ASP A 80 3.47 12.44 22.03
C ASP A 80 2.81 13.17 20.85
N LEU A 81 2.34 14.38 21.11
CA LEU A 81 1.72 15.24 20.09
C LEU A 81 2.74 15.89 19.13
N SER A 82 4.03 15.65 19.31
CA SER A 82 5.08 16.16 18.41
C SER A 82 5.40 15.23 17.24
N VAL A 83 4.82 14.03 17.20
CA VAL A 83 5.06 13.04 16.15
C VAL A 83 4.80 13.62 14.76
N TYR A 84 5.74 13.45 13.85
CA TYR A 84 5.61 13.88 12.45
C TYR A 84 4.40 13.23 11.80
N GLY A 85 3.65 14.01 11.00
CA GLY A 85 2.45 13.53 10.29
C GLY A 85 1.20 13.42 11.17
N LEU A 86 1.28 13.68 12.47
CA LEU A 86 0.11 13.71 13.34
C LEU A 86 -0.70 14.99 13.11
N VAL A 87 -2.03 14.83 12.98
CA VAL A 87 -2.99 15.94 12.92
C VAL A 87 -4.01 15.76 14.05
N TYR A 88 -4.27 16.82 14.81
CA TYR A 88 -5.11 16.78 16.01
C TYR A 88 -5.73 18.14 16.33
N ARG A 89 -6.74 18.16 17.24
CA ARG A 89 -7.34 19.40 17.77
C ARG A 89 -6.60 19.84 19.02
N LYS A 90 -6.32 21.14 19.10
CA LYS A 90 -5.77 21.80 20.30
C LYS A 90 -6.37 23.18 20.46
N ASP A 91 -6.97 23.45 21.59
CA ASP A 91 -7.55 24.77 21.97
C ASP A 91 -8.56 25.33 20.93
N GLY A 92 -9.26 24.43 20.23
CA GLY A 92 -10.22 24.77 19.16
C GLY A 92 -9.63 24.84 17.76
N ASP A 93 -8.33 24.81 17.62
CA ASP A 93 -7.62 24.82 16.33
C ASP A 93 -7.19 23.43 15.87
N ILE A 94 -7.00 23.27 14.56
CA ILE A 94 -6.40 22.07 13.96
C ILE A 94 -4.88 22.26 13.81
N VAL A 95 -4.13 21.47 14.56
CA VAL A 95 -2.68 21.41 14.48
C VAL A 95 -2.29 20.31 13.48
N MET A 96 -1.45 20.65 12.51
CA MET A 96 -0.87 19.71 11.54
C MET A 96 0.64 19.69 11.68
N ASN A 97 1.17 18.60 12.19
CA ASN A 97 2.63 18.44 12.27
C ASN A 97 3.24 18.23 10.87
N PRO A 98 4.52 18.60 10.68
CA PRO A 98 5.21 18.36 9.42
C PRO A 98 5.14 16.90 9.02
N ARG A 99 5.00 16.60 7.72
CA ARG A 99 5.02 15.23 7.21
C ARG A 99 6.36 14.56 7.51
N PRO A 100 6.35 13.25 7.84
CA PRO A 100 7.59 12.48 7.98
C PRO A 100 8.29 12.35 6.62
N LYS A 101 9.60 12.16 6.67
CA LYS A 101 10.34 11.74 5.47
C LYS A 101 9.92 10.34 5.08
N LEU A 102 9.92 10.07 3.78
CA LEU A 102 9.70 8.71 3.29
C LEU A 102 10.82 7.78 3.73
N ILE A 103 10.48 6.53 4.05
CA ILE A 103 11.46 5.48 4.33
C ILE A 103 12.24 5.20 3.05
N GLU A 104 13.51 5.50 3.02
CA GLU A 104 14.34 5.33 1.82
C GLU A 104 14.66 3.84 1.58
N ASP A 105 15.02 3.11 2.62
CA ASP A 105 15.33 1.69 2.57
C ASP A 105 14.16 0.86 3.11
N LEU A 106 13.38 0.28 2.19
CA LEU A 106 12.21 -0.54 2.53
C LEU A 106 12.58 -1.91 3.12
N ASP A 107 13.83 -2.35 2.99
CA ASP A 107 14.28 -3.61 3.59
C ASP A 107 14.34 -3.53 5.12
N THR A 108 14.36 -2.32 5.67
CA THR A 108 14.33 -2.07 7.13
C THR A 108 12.97 -2.30 7.77
N ILE A 109 11.90 -2.38 6.98
CA ILE A 109 10.54 -2.60 7.47
C ILE A 109 10.41 -4.07 7.93
N PRO A 110 9.94 -4.33 9.17
CA PRO A 110 9.78 -5.69 9.67
C PRO A 110 8.74 -6.48 8.86
N PHE A 111 8.81 -7.79 8.90
CA PHE A 111 7.76 -8.66 8.35
C PHE A 111 6.44 -8.45 9.09
N VAL A 112 5.34 -8.51 8.36
CA VAL A 112 4.00 -8.44 8.97
C VAL A 112 3.73 -9.77 9.71
N ASP A 113 3.28 -9.67 10.95
CA ASP A 113 2.86 -10.83 11.73
C ASP A 113 1.34 -10.99 11.68
N TYR A 114 0.87 -11.88 10.82
CA TYR A 114 -0.57 -12.15 10.64
C TYR A 114 -1.20 -12.97 11.76
N ARG A 115 -0.43 -13.48 12.73
CA ARG A 115 -0.97 -14.20 13.90
C ARG A 115 -1.79 -13.29 14.82
N ILE A 116 -1.69 -11.97 14.64
CA ILE A 116 -2.53 -11.00 15.35
C ILE A 116 -3.97 -10.92 14.79
N CYS A 117 -4.22 -11.49 13.60
CA CYS A 117 -5.53 -11.54 12.95
C CYS A 117 -6.00 -12.99 12.83
N PRO A 118 -6.48 -13.62 13.91
CA PRO A 118 -6.78 -15.06 13.94
C PRO A 118 -7.97 -15.49 13.06
N GLU A 119 -8.80 -14.56 12.63
CA GLU A 119 -9.99 -14.84 11.82
C GLU A 119 -9.72 -14.77 10.29
N ASP A 120 -8.62 -14.16 9.89
CA ASP A 120 -8.22 -14.09 8.49
C ASP A 120 -7.20 -15.20 8.24
N GLU A 121 -7.68 -16.37 7.79
CA GLU A 121 -6.76 -17.38 7.25
C GLU A 121 -6.08 -16.82 6.00
N PRO A 122 -4.76 -16.56 6.04
CA PRO A 122 -4.04 -15.99 4.88
C PRO A 122 -4.15 -16.84 3.61
N ALA A 123 -4.46 -18.13 3.77
CA ALA A 123 -4.57 -19.11 2.69
C ALA A 123 -5.79 -18.89 1.76
N ASN A 124 -6.79 -18.09 2.16
CA ASN A 124 -8.03 -17.91 1.39
C ASN A 124 -8.02 -16.72 0.41
N ALA A 125 -6.89 -16.07 0.19
CA ALA A 125 -6.80 -14.97 -0.77
C ALA A 125 -6.95 -15.50 -2.21
N GLN A 126 -8.14 -15.39 -2.80
CA GLN A 126 -8.40 -15.81 -4.18
C GLN A 126 -7.52 -15.11 -5.22
N ILE A 127 -7.04 -13.91 -4.90
CA ILE A 127 -6.17 -13.09 -5.77
C ILE A 127 -4.69 -13.12 -5.35
N GLY A 128 -4.31 -14.01 -4.43
CA GLY A 128 -2.97 -14.10 -3.86
C GLY A 128 -2.81 -13.35 -2.54
N PHE A 129 -1.86 -13.81 -1.72
CA PHE A 129 -1.54 -13.20 -0.44
C PHE A 129 -0.78 -11.89 -0.63
N PRO A 130 -1.24 -10.75 -0.11
CA PRO A 130 -0.62 -9.46 -0.37
C PRO A 130 0.72 -9.32 0.36
N ILE A 131 1.76 -8.96 -0.38
CA ILE A 131 3.05 -8.53 0.15
C ILE A 131 3.45 -7.17 -0.43
N ASP A 132 3.83 -6.25 0.43
CA ASP A 132 4.37 -4.94 0.05
C ASP A 132 5.79 -5.15 -0.50
N VAL A 133 5.94 -5.18 -1.82
CA VAL A 133 7.26 -5.31 -2.46
C VAL A 133 7.92 -3.97 -2.74
N GLY A 134 7.16 -2.87 -2.64
CA GLY A 134 7.69 -1.53 -2.85
C GLY A 134 6.60 -0.47 -2.95
N ARG A 135 6.99 0.80 -3.03
CA ARG A 135 6.09 1.94 -2.92
C ARG A 135 6.42 3.01 -3.95
N GLY A 136 5.37 3.58 -4.52
CA GLY A 136 5.44 4.76 -5.35
C GLY A 136 5.62 4.52 -6.83
N CYS A 137 5.38 5.59 -7.58
CA CYS A 137 5.39 5.59 -9.05
C CYS A 137 5.97 6.90 -9.56
N PRO A 138 6.93 6.90 -10.51
CA PRO A 138 7.56 8.13 -11.01
C PRO A 138 6.68 8.89 -12.00
N PHE A 139 5.60 8.26 -12.50
CA PHE A 139 4.72 8.86 -13.50
C PHE A 139 3.82 9.95 -12.91
N GLY A 140 3.31 10.82 -13.77
CA GLY A 140 2.54 12.00 -13.36
C GLY A 140 1.10 12.00 -13.85
N CYS A 141 0.42 10.84 -13.88
CA CYS A 141 -0.98 10.76 -14.29
C CYS A 141 -1.84 11.66 -13.41
N THR A 142 -2.69 12.50 -14.04
CA THR A 142 -3.41 13.57 -13.32
C THR A 142 -4.48 13.09 -12.35
N TYR A 143 -5.01 11.89 -12.59
CA TYR A 143 -6.04 11.26 -11.74
C TYR A 143 -5.47 10.44 -10.59
N CYS A 144 -4.14 10.19 -10.57
CA CYS A 144 -3.54 9.24 -9.63
C CYS A 144 -3.12 9.92 -8.33
N SER A 145 -3.56 9.36 -7.21
CA SER A 145 -3.22 9.83 -5.86
C SER A 145 -1.82 9.47 -5.40
N THR A 146 -1.14 8.53 -6.05
CA THR A 146 0.22 8.05 -5.70
C THR A 146 1.21 9.19 -5.52
N LYS A 147 1.09 10.26 -6.35
CA LYS A 147 1.92 11.47 -6.22
C LYS A 147 1.73 12.16 -4.86
N THR A 148 0.52 12.15 -4.31
CA THR A 148 0.21 12.82 -3.03
C THR A 148 0.89 12.11 -1.87
N PHE A 149 0.97 10.77 -1.91
CA PHE A 149 1.57 9.97 -0.83
C PHE A 149 3.08 9.84 -0.95
N TRP A 150 3.56 9.53 -2.17
CA TRP A 150 4.94 9.13 -2.39
C TRP A 150 5.77 10.18 -3.14
N GLY A 151 5.19 11.35 -3.42
CA GLY A 151 5.81 12.31 -4.33
C GLY A 151 5.87 11.74 -5.76
N ARG A 152 6.99 11.53 -6.30
CA ARG A 152 7.26 10.73 -7.52
C ARG A 152 8.43 9.79 -7.27
N LYS A 153 8.61 9.42 -6.01
CA LYS A 153 9.65 8.48 -5.63
C LYS A 153 9.19 7.07 -5.90
N TYR A 154 10.04 6.33 -6.53
CA TYR A 154 9.91 4.90 -6.74
C TYR A 154 10.89 4.19 -5.82
N ARG A 155 10.40 3.26 -5.01
CA ARG A 155 11.20 2.47 -4.08
C ARG A 155 10.76 1.02 -4.17
N LEU A 156 11.69 0.12 -4.35
CA LEU A 156 11.46 -1.32 -4.39
C LEU A 156 12.34 -1.96 -3.32
N LYS A 157 11.80 -2.93 -2.58
CA LYS A 157 12.61 -3.78 -1.70
C LYS A 157 13.68 -4.51 -2.53
N SER A 158 14.80 -4.85 -1.92
CA SER A 158 15.82 -5.62 -2.61
C SER A 158 15.26 -7.00 -3.03
N PRO A 159 15.77 -7.59 -4.12
CA PRO A 159 15.37 -8.94 -4.54
C PRO A 159 15.54 -9.97 -3.42
N LYS A 160 16.60 -9.83 -2.62
CA LYS A 160 16.86 -10.69 -1.46
C LYS A 160 15.76 -10.54 -0.40
N ARG A 161 15.37 -9.30 -0.06
CA ARG A 161 14.33 -9.03 0.93
C ARG A 161 12.98 -9.59 0.50
N ILE A 162 12.61 -9.42 -0.77
CA ILE A 162 11.36 -10.00 -1.32
C ILE A 162 11.40 -11.53 -1.19
N LEU A 163 12.52 -12.17 -1.55
CA LEU A 163 12.66 -13.61 -1.41
C LEU A 163 12.53 -14.09 0.04
N GLU A 164 13.16 -13.40 0.98
CA GLU A 164 13.05 -13.68 2.43
C GLU A 164 11.60 -13.57 2.92
N GLU A 165 10.82 -12.62 2.42
CA GLU A 165 9.39 -12.51 2.74
C GLU A 165 8.57 -13.67 2.16
N LEU A 166 8.81 -14.04 0.91
CA LEU A 166 8.15 -15.20 0.30
C LEU A 166 8.42 -16.48 1.09
N GLN A 167 9.68 -16.72 1.46
CA GLN A 167 10.08 -17.87 2.28
C GLN A 167 9.42 -17.83 3.66
N HIS A 168 9.46 -16.67 4.34
CA HIS A 168 8.85 -16.50 5.65
C HIS A 168 7.36 -16.85 5.64
N PHE A 169 6.60 -16.31 4.68
CA PHE A 169 5.16 -16.59 4.60
C PHE A 169 4.86 -18.01 4.13
N HIS A 170 5.70 -18.58 3.29
CA HIS A 170 5.59 -20.00 2.93
C HIS A 170 5.79 -20.90 4.15
N ASP A 171 6.88 -20.70 4.90
CA ASP A 171 7.24 -21.53 6.04
C ASP A 171 6.25 -21.41 7.21
N MET A 172 5.76 -20.18 7.46
CA MET A 172 4.85 -19.90 8.57
C MET A 172 3.39 -20.28 8.29
N TYR A 173 2.93 -20.14 7.03
CA TYR A 173 1.51 -20.22 6.69
C TYR A 173 1.21 -21.10 5.48
N GLY A 174 2.19 -21.74 4.86
CA GLY A 174 2.03 -22.59 3.67
C GLY A 174 1.65 -21.83 2.40
N ILE A 175 1.86 -20.51 2.37
CA ILE A 175 1.44 -19.67 1.24
C ILE A 175 2.37 -19.88 0.06
N SER A 176 1.79 -20.07 -1.12
CA SER A 176 2.53 -20.21 -2.38
C SER A 176 1.99 -19.31 -3.51
N TYR A 177 0.94 -18.54 -3.25
CA TYR A 177 0.38 -17.58 -4.20
C TYR A 177 0.36 -16.17 -3.59
N PHE A 178 1.08 -15.23 -4.21
CA PHE A 178 1.30 -13.88 -3.69
C PHE A 178 0.80 -12.80 -4.63
N ALA A 179 0.24 -11.74 -4.07
CA ALA A 179 -0.01 -10.48 -4.76
C ALA A 179 1.14 -9.50 -4.44
N PHE A 180 1.95 -9.16 -5.42
CA PHE A 180 3.03 -8.18 -5.26
C PHE A 180 2.44 -6.77 -5.30
N GLU A 181 2.21 -6.22 -4.10
CA GLU A 181 1.64 -4.90 -3.96
C GLU A 181 2.71 -3.83 -4.24
N HIS A 182 2.52 -3.15 -5.36
CA HIS A 182 3.33 -2.02 -5.78
C HIS A 182 2.58 -1.20 -6.84
N ASP A 183 2.67 0.13 -6.77
CA ASP A 183 2.05 1.03 -7.76
C ASP A 183 2.60 0.84 -9.19
N MET A 184 3.84 0.35 -9.31
CA MET A 184 4.55 0.21 -10.59
C MET A 184 5.71 -0.80 -10.51
N PHE A 185 5.40 -2.10 -10.32
CA PHE A 185 6.41 -3.14 -10.07
C PHE A 185 7.48 -3.26 -11.16
N THR A 186 7.09 -3.17 -12.43
CA THR A 186 7.96 -3.47 -13.58
C THR A 186 8.89 -2.33 -14.00
N MET A 187 8.97 -1.24 -13.25
CA MET A 187 9.78 -0.07 -13.61
C MET A 187 11.28 -0.35 -13.63
N ASN A 188 11.77 -1.13 -12.69
CA ASN A 188 13.18 -1.53 -12.64
C ASN A 188 13.33 -2.95 -13.20
N ARG A 189 13.50 -3.04 -14.53
CA ARG A 189 13.65 -4.30 -15.27
C ARG A 189 14.71 -5.23 -14.68
N ALA A 190 15.87 -4.69 -14.31
CA ALA A 190 16.98 -5.50 -13.80
C ALA A 190 16.62 -6.17 -12.45
N GLN A 191 15.99 -5.43 -11.55
CA GLN A 191 15.51 -5.99 -10.28
C GLN A 191 14.41 -7.04 -10.50
N VAL A 192 13.46 -6.80 -11.41
CA VAL A 192 12.41 -7.78 -11.73
C VAL A 192 13.02 -9.10 -12.25
N ILE A 193 13.99 -9.03 -13.16
CA ILE A 193 14.69 -10.22 -13.68
C ILE A 193 15.38 -10.96 -12.53
N GLU A 194 16.05 -10.25 -11.63
CA GLU A 194 16.73 -10.87 -10.49
C GLU A 194 15.75 -11.51 -9.51
N ILE A 195 14.62 -10.86 -9.21
CA ILE A 195 13.53 -11.45 -8.40
C ILE A 195 13.04 -12.75 -9.05
N CYS A 196 12.76 -12.72 -10.36
CA CYS A 196 12.31 -13.89 -11.09
C CYS A 196 13.35 -15.03 -11.07
N ARG A 197 14.64 -14.69 -11.17
CA ARG A 197 15.73 -15.68 -11.07
C ARG A 197 15.73 -16.35 -9.70
N LEU A 198 15.66 -15.56 -8.62
CA LEU A 198 15.67 -16.07 -7.25
C LEU A 198 14.42 -16.90 -6.92
N ILE A 199 13.24 -16.50 -7.40
CA ILE A 199 12.01 -17.29 -7.23
C ILE A 199 12.13 -18.67 -7.85
N ARG A 200 12.75 -18.78 -9.03
CA ARG A 200 12.95 -20.09 -9.70
C ARG A 200 13.93 -21.02 -8.97
N GLU A 201 14.78 -20.49 -8.12
CA GLU A 201 15.73 -21.28 -7.30
C GLU A 201 15.10 -21.82 -6.01
N LEU A 202 13.88 -21.39 -5.66
CA LEU A 202 13.17 -21.93 -4.51
C LEU A 202 12.85 -23.43 -4.70
N PRO A 203 12.90 -24.23 -3.61
CA PRO A 203 12.60 -25.66 -3.67
C PRO A 203 11.11 -25.98 -3.84
N TYR A 204 10.26 -24.97 -3.90
CA TYR A 204 8.80 -25.07 -4.08
C TYR A 204 8.33 -24.05 -5.13
N LYS A 205 7.13 -24.26 -5.66
CA LYS A 205 6.55 -23.35 -6.66
C LYS A 205 5.92 -22.16 -5.98
N VAL A 206 6.26 -20.96 -6.44
CA VAL A 206 5.62 -19.70 -6.11
C VAL A 206 4.79 -19.25 -7.32
N TYR A 207 3.56 -18.82 -7.04
CA TYR A 207 2.71 -18.12 -8.00
C TYR A 207 2.54 -16.68 -7.54
N TRP A 208 2.45 -15.75 -8.48
CA TRP A 208 2.34 -14.36 -8.12
C TRP A 208 1.64 -13.51 -9.20
N ASN A 209 1.22 -12.32 -8.82
CA ASN A 209 0.69 -11.30 -9.71
C ASN A 209 1.28 -9.93 -9.37
N CYS A 210 1.15 -8.97 -10.29
CA CYS A 210 1.61 -7.60 -10.07
C CYS A 210 0.85 -6.59 -10.93
N SER A 211 1.04 -5.30 -10.62
CA SER A 211 0.61 -4.20 -11.45
C SER A 211 1.74 -3.68 -12.35
N ALA A 212 1.42 -3.36 -13.59
CA ALA A 212 2.36 -2.86 -14.57
C ALA A 212 1.76 -1.81 -15.52
N ARG A 213 2.62 -1.06 -16.18
CA ARG A 213 2.28 -0.26 -17.36
C ARG A 213 2.71 -1.02 -18.61
N SER A 214 1.89 -0.97 -19.66
CA SER A 214 2.17 -1.66 -20.92
C SER A 214 3.45 -1.19 -21.62
N ASP A 215 3.88 0.05 -21.36
CA ASP A 215 5.12 0.63 -21.90
C ASP A 215 6.36 0.35 -21.04
N CYS A 216 6.20 -0.39 -19.93
CA CYS A 216 7.31 -0.82 -19.04
C CYS A 216 7.50 -2.35 -19.04
N ILE A 217 6.87 -3.05 -19.96
CA ILE A 217 7.02 -4.50 -20.16
C ILE A 217 7.08 -4.82 -21.65
N ASP A 218 7.73 -5.91 -21.98
CA ASP A 218 7.80 -6.48 -23.32
C ASP A 218 7.67 -8.01 -23.26
N GLU A 219 7.61 -8.65 -24.42
CA GLU A 219 7.44 -10.11 -24.54
C GLU A 219 8.54 -10.90 -23.82
N GLU A 220 9.78 -10.41 -23.85
CA GLU A 220 10.90 -11.06 -23.17
C GLU A 220 10.71 -11.03 -21.65
N LEU A 221 10.38 -9.85 -21.08
CA LEU A 221 10.16 -9.71 -19.65
C LEU A 221 8.94 -10.52 -19.19
N ILE A 222 7.85 -10.51 -19.97
CA ILE A 222 6.66 -11.33 -19.69
C ILE A 222 7.02 -12.81 -19.60
N ARG A 223 7.83 -13.32 -20.55
CA ARG A 223 8.28 -14.72 -20.54
C ARG A 223 9.09 -15.04 -19.28
N ILE A 224 10.06 -14.18 -18.93
CA ILE A 224 10.88 -14.35 -17.72
C ILE A 224 9.99 -14.37 -16.45
N MET A 225 9.01 -13.48 -16.38
CA MET A 225 8.05 -13.41 -15.28
C MET A 225 7.14 -14.65 -15.24
N ALA A 226 6.64 -15.11 -16.38
CA ALA A 226 5.80 -16.32 -16.50
C ALA A 226 6.56 -17.57 -16.05
N ASP A 227 7.83 -17.72 -16.47
CA ASP A 227 8.71 -18.82 -16.09
C ASP A 227 9.00 -18.85 -14.57
N SER A 228 8.88 -17.73 -13.91
CA SER A 228 9.03 -17.60 -12.45
C SER A 228 7.71 -17.77 -11.68
N GLY A 229 6.59 -17.99 -12.38
CA GLY A 229 5.30 -18.26 -11.74
C GLY A 229 4.29 -17.11 -11.77
N LEU A 230 4.52 -16.06 -12.56
CA LEU A 230 3.52 -15.02 -12.78
C LEU A 230 2.22 -15.64 -13.34
N ARG A 231 1.06 -15.19 -12.82
CA ARG A 231 -0.28 -15.65 -13.24
C ARG A 231 -1.14 -14.53 -13.79
N TRP A 232 -1.02 -13.33 -13.23
CA TRP A 232 -1.84 -12.19 -13.59
C TRP A 232 -0.99 -10.93 -13.64
N ILE A 233 -1.28 -10.07 -14.62
CA ILE A 233 -0.75 -8.70 -14.70
C ILE A 233 -1.94 -7.75 -14.78
N TYR A 234 -1.99 -6.81 -13.85
CA TYR A 234 -2.94 -5.71 -13.91
C TYR A 234 -2.34 -4.58 -14.74
N LEU A 235 -2.87 -4.37 -15.95
CA LEU A 235 -2.42 -3.32 -16.85
C LEU A 235 -3.29 -2.09 -16.74
N GLY A 236 -2.73 -1.01 -16.23
CA GLY A 236 -3.38 0.29 -16.25
C GLY A 236 -3.38 0.87 -17.68
N ILE A 237 -4.46 0.75 -18.43
CA ILE A 237 -4.62 1.36 -19.77
C ILE A 237 -5.50 2.62 -19.67
N GLU A 238 -6.50 2.60 -18.82
CA GLU A 238 -7.47 3.64 -18.45
C GLU A 238 -8.41 4.04 -19.60
N THR A 239 -7.86 4.29 -20.80
CA THR A 239 -8.65 4.74 -21.95
C THR A 239 -7.97 4.36 -23.27
N GLY A 240 -8.76 3.99 -24.26
CA GLY A 240 -8.34 3.77 -25.65
C GLY A 240 -8.33 5.05 -26.51
N SER A 241 -8.61 6.22 -25.93
CA SER A 241 -8.62 7.49 -26.66
C SER A 241 -7.26 8.19 -26.61
N PRO A 242 -6.59 8.44 -27.75
CA PRO A 242 -5.32 9.18 -27.76
C PRO A 242 -5.41 10.60 -27.16
N ARG A 243 -6.57 11.25 -27.33
CA ARG A 243 -6.84 12.56 -26.74
C ARG A 243 -6.89 12.47 -25.21
N MET A 244 -7.58 11.45 -24.67
CA MET A 244 -7.70 11.26 -23.23
C MET A 244 -6.36 10.82 -22.61
N GLN A 245 -5.58 9.98 -23.29
CA GLN A 245 -4.23 9.60 -22.83
C GLN A 245 -3.35 10.83 -22.57
N LYS A 246 -3.42 11.84 -23.46
CA LYS A 246 -2.72 13.12 -23.29
C LYS A 246 -3.30 13.94 -22.15
N LEU A 247 -4.63 14.05 -22.07
CA LEU A 247 -5.31 14.85 -21.06
C LEU A 247 -5.01 14.36 -19.64
N VAL A 248 -5.02 13.04 -19.45
CA VAL A 248 -4.70 12.42 -18.14
C VAL A 248 -3.19 12.25 -17.92
N ASN A 249 -2.37 12.75 -18.82
CA ASN A 249 -0.91 12.67 -18.77
C ASN A 249 -0.35 11.23 -18.58
N LYS A 250 -1.05 10.23 -19.12
CA LYS A 250 -0.57 8.84 -19.09
C LYS A 250 0.30 8.52 -20.30
N ASN A 251 -0.08 9.03 -21.49
CA ASN A 251 0.72 9.02 -22.71
C ASN A 251 1.16 7.63 -23.20
N LEU A 252 0.33 6.60 -23.01
CA LEU A 252 0.60 5.27 -23.56
C LEU A 252 0.52 5.28 -25.10
N LYS A 253 1.41 4.54 -25.75
CA LYS A 253 1.33 4.22 -27.18
C LYS A 253 0.29 3.11 -27.38
N LEU A 254 -0.95 3.49 -27.68
CA LEU A 254 -2.08 2.56 -27.73
C LEU A 254 -1.91 1.45 -28.76
N GLU A 255 -1.20 1.73 -29.86
CA GLU A 255 -0.89 0.76 -30.90
C GLU A 255 -0.04 -0.43 -30.42
N THR A 256 0.72 -0.27 -29.34
CA THR A 256 1.52 -1.36 -28.75
C THR A 256 0.75 -2.18 -27.74
N VAL A 257 -0.35 -1.68 -27.21
CA VAL A 257 -1.12 -2.34 -26.12
C VAL A 257 -1.77 -3.63 -26.58
N LEU A 258 -2.50 -3.60 -27.70
CA LEU A 258 -3.24 -4.75 -28.18
C LEU A 258 -2.34 -5.94 -28.57
N PRO A 259 -1.23 -5.76 -29.28
CA PRO A 259 -0.24 -6.84 -29.49
C PRO A 259 0.26 -7.44 -28.20
N LEU A 260 0.62 -6.61 -27.21
CA LEU A 260 1.11 -7.05 -25.90
C LEU A 260 0.06 -7.88 -25.14
N VAL A 261 -1.19 -7.42 -25.09
CA VAL A 261 -2.29 -8.15 -24.42
C VAL A 261 -2.60 -9.49 -25.10
N LYS A 262 -2.44 -9.57 -26.42
CA LYS A 262 -2.60 -10.83 -27.14
C LYS A 262 -1.46 -11.83 -26.90
N TYR A 263 -0.30 -11.32 -26.54
CA TYR A 263 0.87 -12.15 -26.21
C TYR A 263 0.78 -12.73 -24.80
N ILE A 264 0.26 -11.96 -23.82
CA ILE A 264 0.02 -12.40 -22.43
C ILE A 264 -1.02 -13.51 -22.38
#